data_58005287df9a29a55a0419d724a87c0c
#
_entry.id   58005287df9a29a55a0419d724a87c0c
#
_cell.length_a   1.000
_cell.length_b   1.000
_cell.length_c   1.000
_cell.angle_alpha   90.00
_cell.angle_beta   90.00
_cell.angle_gamma   90.00
#
_symmetry.space_group_name_H-M   'P 1'
#
loop_
_entity.id
_entity.type
_entity.pdbx_description
1 polymer ?
#
loop_
_entity_poly.entity_id
_entity_poly.type
_entity_poly.pdbx_seq_one_letter_code
_entity_poly.pdbx_strand_id
1 'polypeptide(L)' 'MTDRLIEFRHKQNKSIVEFAKELNMGYDAYYKIESCQRKPNYQFLKKFKKAYPEADIDEIFFNDSLDKSSNY' A
#
# COMPACT_ATOMS: atom_id res chain seq x y z
N MET A 1 3.05 4.82 -7.49
CA MET A 1 1.65 5.21 -7.44
C MET A 1 0.84 4.25 -6.64
N THR A 2 -0.26 4.73 -6.13
CA THR A 2 -1.07 3.95 -5.21
C THR A 2 -2.24 3.25 -5.88
N ASP A 3 -2.36 3.35 -7.20
CA ASP A 3 -3.44 2.67 -7.90
C ASP A 3 -3.43 1.17 -7.64
N ARG A 4 -2.23 0.60 -7.60
CA ARG A 4 -2.12 -0.82 -7.34
C ARG A 4 -2.51 -1.20 -5.93
N LEU A 5 -2.25 -0.29 -5.00
CA LEU A 5 -2.67 -0.51 -3.63
C LEU A 5 -4.19 -0.52 -3.53
N ILE A 6 -4.83 0.42 -4.22
CA ILE A 6 -6.28 0.47 -4.24
C ILE A 6 -6.85 -0.79 -4.87
N GLU A 7 -6.26 -1.23 -5.97
CA GLU A 7 -6.68 -2.47 -6.60
C GLU A 7 -6.56 -3.64 -5.66
N PHE A 8 -5.42 -3.71 -4.97
CA PHE A 8 -5.20 -4.80 -4.04
C PHE A 8 -6.26 -4.80 -2.95
N ARG A 9 -6.57 -3.61 -2.41
CA ARG A 9 -7.58 -3.51 -1.38
C ARG A 9 -8.94 -3.98 -1.89
N HIS A 10 -9.28 -3.59 -3.11
CA HIS A 10 -10.56 -3.99 -3.69
C HIS A 10 -10.63 -5.50 -3.87
N LYS A 11 -9.52 -6.10 -4.23
CA LYS A 11 -9.49 -7.55 -4.37
C LYS A 11 -9.74 -8.26 -3.05
N GLN A 12 -9.41 -7.59 -1.95
CA GLN A 12 -9.65 -8.15 -0.63
C GLN A 12 -11.06 -7.86 -0.14
N ASN A 13 -11.85 -7.11 -0.93
CA ASN A 13 -13.20 -6.73 -0.54
C ASN A 13 -13.22 -5.96 0.77
N LYS A 14 -12.29 -5.05 0.92
CA LYS A 14 -12.17 -4.27 2.13
C LYS A 14 -12.40 -2.79 1.85
N SER A 15 -13.14 -2.14 2.75
CA SER A 15 -13.21 -0.69 2.72
C SER A 15 -11.93 -0.12 3.25
N ILE A 16 -11.77 1.21 3.11
CA ILE A 16 -10.58 1.86 3.64
C ILE A 16 -10.46 1.64 5.14
N VAL A 17 -11.58 1.77 5.84
CA VAL A 17 -11.58 1.59 7.28
C VAL A 17 -11.17 0.17 7.65
N GLU A 18 -11.76 -0.80 6.97
CA GLU A 18 -11.45 -2.18 7.27
C GLU A 18 -10.00 -2.51 6.97
N PHE A 19 -9.52 -2.00 5.85
CA PHE A 19 -8.14 -2.29 5.46
C PHE A 19 -7.15 -1.66 6.42
N ALA A 20 -7.43 -0.43 6.85
CA ALA A 20 -6.57 0.23 7.83
C ALA A 20 -6.52 -0.57 9.12
N LYS A 21 -7.66 -1.09 9.55
CA LYS A 21 -7.67 -1.92 10.75
C LYS A 21 -6.84 -3.17 10.59
N GLU A 22 -6.94 -3.78 9.42
CA GLU A 22 -6.14 -4.97 9.14
C GLU A 22 -4.66 -4.67 9.27
N LEU A 23 -4.27 -3.49 8.86
CA LEU A 23 -2.88 -3.08 8.92
C LEU A 23 -2.51 -2.47 10.26
N ASN A 24 -3.45 -2.47 11.19
CA ASN A 24 -3.21 -1.91 12.51
C ASN A 24 -2.81 -0.44 12.42
N MET A 25 -3.54 0.31 11.62
CA MET A 25 -3.29 1.72 11.39
C MET A 25 -4.56 2.52 11.56
N GLY A 26 -4.40 3.81 11.81
CA GLY A 26 -5.53 4.70 11.81
C GLY A 26 -6.00 4.99 10.40
N TYR A 27 -7.27 5.36 10.28
CA TYR A 27 -7.83 5.67 8.97
C TYR A 27 -7.04 6.77 8.26
N ASP A 28 -6.76 7.86 8.97
CA ASP A 28 -6.05 8.98 8.36
C ASP A 28 -4.67 8.59 7.88
N ALA A 29 -3.97 7.83 8.69
CA ALA A 29 -2.61 7.43 8.33
C ALA A 29 -2.62 6.59 7.08
N TYR A 30 -3.55 5.66 6.99
CA TYR A 30 -3.62 4.81 5.81
C TYR A 30 -4.09 5.61 4.59
N TYR A 31 -5.12 6.42 4.79
CA TYR A 31 -5.67 7.17 3.68
C TYR A 31 -4.63 8.07 3.02
N LYS A 32 -3.79 8.68 3.83
CA LYS A 32 -2.76 9.55 3.27
C LYS A 32 -1.81 8.78 2.36
N ILE A 33 -1.53 7.54 2.70
CA ILE A 33 -0.67 6.73 1.85
C ILE A 33 -1.41 6.34 0.58
N GLU A 34 -2.67 5.94 0.70
CA GLU A 34 -3.43 5.53 -0.47
C GLU A 34 -3.65 6.68 -1.44
N SER A 35 -3.80 7.88 -0.91
CA SER A 35 -4.07 9.04 -1.75
C SER A 35 -2.81 9.76 -2.21
N CYS A 36 -1.66 9.16 -1.97
CA CYS A 36 -0.37 9.71 -2.41
C CYS A 36 0.06 10.95 -1.67
N GLN A 37 -0.56 11.24 -0.53
CA GLN A 37 -0.12 12.38 0.27
C GLN A 37 1.09 12.04 1.10
N ARG A 38 1.35 10.76 1.29
CA ARG A 38 2.46 10.29 2.08
C ARG A 38 3.01 9.03 1.44
N LYS A 39 4.31 8.91 1.41
CA LYS A 39 4.94 7.71 0.86
C LYS A 39 4.90 6.60 1.90
N PRO A 40 4.73 5.36 1.44
CA PRO A 40 4.82 4.24 2.36
C PRO A 40 6.22 4.14 2.94
N ASN A 41 6.29 4.04 4.26
CA ASN A 41 7.59 3.91 4.90
C ASN A 41 7.79 2.46 5.32
N TYR A 42 8.96 2.21 5.92
CA TYR A 42 9.31 0.86 6.31
C TYR A 42 8.27 0.25 7.25
N GLN A 43 7.80 1.04 8.22
CA GLN A 43 6.85 0.50 9.18
C GLN A 43 5.53 0.13 8.51
N PHE A 44 5.10 0.94 7.56
CA PHE A 44 3.89 0.61 6.82
C PHE A 44 4.07 -0.68 6.04
N LEU A 45 5.18 -0.80 5.33
CA LEU A 45 5.43 -1.98 4.53
C LEU A 45 5.51 -3.23 5.41
N LYS A 46 6.08 -3.07 6.57
CA LYS A 46 6.19 -4.17 7.50
C LYS A 46 4.82 -4.63 7.97
N LYS A 47 3.96 -3.68 8.31
CA LYS A 47 2.59 -4.00 8.72
C LYS A 47 1.83 -4.64 7.57
N PHE A 48 2.00 -4.12 6.39
CA PHE A 48 1.33 -4.64 5.22
C PHE A 48 1.75 -6.07 4.95
N LYS A 49 3.03 -6.34 5.00
CA LYS A 49 3.53 -7.68 4.75
C LYS A 49 3.07 -8.65 5.82
N LYS A 50 2.96 -8.17 7.03
CA LYS A 50 2.49 -9.03 8.12
C LYS A 50 1.03 -9.40 7.93
N ALA A 51 0.22 -8.45 7.48
CA ALA A 51 -1.22 -8.70 7.28
C ALA A 51 -1.45 -9.53 6.03
N TYR A 52 -0.67 -9.31 5.01
CA TYR A 52 -0.82 -10.00 3.74
C TYR A 52 0.52 -10.53 3.28
N PRO A 53 0.98 -11.64 3.88
CA PRO A 53 2.32 -12.16 3.56
C PRO A 53 2.50 -12.55 2.11
N GLU A 54 1.41 -12.84 1.42
CA GLU A 54 1.50 -13.25 0.02
C GLU A 54 1.53 -12.08 -0.94
N ALA A 55 1.35 -10.88 -0.44
CA ALA A 55 1.33 -9.71 -1.29
C ALA A 55 2.72 -9.44 -1.85
N ASP A 56 2.73 -9.01 -3.10
CA ASP A 56 3.98 -8.65 -3.76
C ASP A 56 4.22 -7.16 -3.55
N ILE A 57 5.06 -6.85 -2.60
CA ILE A 57 5.35 -5.47 -2.25
C ILE A 57 5.92 -4.71 -3.44
N ASP A 58 6.82 -5.34 -4.17
CA ASP A 58 7.44 -4.68 -5.31
C ASP A 58 6.41 -4.32 -6.37
N GLU A 59 5.50 -5.22 -6.64
CA GLU A 59 4.51 -4.96 -7.66
C GLU A 59 3.54 -3.87 -7.22
N ILE A 60 3.15 -3.89 -5.97
CA ILE A 60 2.14 -2.96 -5.49
C ILE A 60 2.72 -1.56 -5.32
N PHE A 61 3.92 -1.45 -4.77
CA PHE A 61 4.45 -0.16 -4.38
C PHE A 61 5.58 0.34 -5.27
N PHE A 62 6.26 -0.52 -5.96
CA PHE A 62 7.45 -0.13 -6.72
C PHE A 62 7.37 -0.43 -8.20
N ASN A 63 6.24 -0.93 -8.65
CA ASN A 63 6.12 -1.24 -10.07
C ASN A 63 6.31 0.00 -10.92
N ASP A 64 5.68 1.09 -10.53
CA ASP A 64 5.83 2.33 -11.26
C ASP A 64 7.25 2.86 -11.18
N SER A 65 7.88 2.62 -10.05
CA SER A 65 9.25 3.05 -9.88
C SER A 65 10.17 2.34 -10.87
N LEU A 66 9.87 1.10 -11.15
CA LEU A 66 10.66 0.37 -12.11
C LEU A 66 10.62 1.01 -13.48
N ASP A 67 9.44 1.46 -13.86
CA ASP A 67 9.31 2.15 -15.13
C ASP A 67 10.15 3.38 -15.16
N LYS A 68 10.25 4.04 -14.04
CA LYS A 68 10.99 5.27 -13.95
C LYS A 68 12.43 5.07 -13.56
N SER A 69 12.76 3.91 -13.13
CA SER A 69 14.11 3.66 -12.66
C SER A 69 15.12 3.90 -13.78
N SER A 70 14.68 3.82 -14.99
CA SER A 70 15.57 4.11 -16.10
C SER A 70 16.08 5.53 -16.05
N ASN A 71 15.45 6.37 -15.28
CA ASN A 71 15.83 7.76 -15.17
C ASN A 71 16.99 7.99 -14.21
N TYR A 72 17.36 7.02 -13.46
CA TYR A 72 18.44 7.21 -12.50
C TYR A 72 19.77 7.10 -13.19
#